data_bd35d8cb468fff9d4b2956dc9ae7e7a0
#
_entry.id   bd35d8cb468fff9d4b2956dc9ae7e7a0
#
_cell.length_a   1.000
_cell.length_b   1.000
_cell.length_c   1.000
_cell.angle_alpha   90.00
_cell.angle_beta   90.00
_cell.angle_gamma   90.00
#
_symmetry.space_group_name_H-M   'P 1'
#
loop_
_entity.id
_entity.type
_entity.pdbx_description
1 polymer ?
#
loop_
_entity_poly.entity_id
_entity_poly.type
_entity_poly.pdbx_seq_one_letter_code
_entity_poly.pdbx_strand_id
1 'polypeptide(L)'
;VPFDIARIEAAVTRAAREVACDDPDMPGTVAKAVADALGRGIAPVEDIQDCVEARLGEAGLDDVARVYIIYRQRRAELRTAKALLGVRDELKLSLAAVTVLRERYLLHDEQGRPAESTGELMDRSARCVAAAEDQYEPGSSRRWAERFATLLRNLEFLPNSPTLMNSGTDLGLLAGCFVLPIEDSLQSIFATLGQAAELQRAGGGTGYAFSHLRPAGDRVASTGGTASGPVSFLRLYDSARVWSPWAVAGVAPVWLCLMCRTRISVISSPPRPNPPASSRISTYRLV
;
A
#
# COMPACT_ATOMS: atom_id res chain seq x y z
N VAL A 1 16.04 6.85 -26.40
CA VAL A 1 15.53 5.53 -25.97
C VAL A 1 15.83 4.53 -27.09
N PRO A 2 16.25 3.29 -26.83
CA PRO A 2 16.38 2.26 -27.87
C PRO A 2 15.05 2.13 -28.62
N PHE A 3 15.13 2.09 -29.94
CA PHE A 3 13.96 1.96 -30.79
C PHE A 3 13.38 0.54 -30.68
N ASP A 4 12.09 0.46 -30.33
CA ASP A 4 11.39 -0.80 -30.11
C ASP A 4 10.07 -0.79 -30.89
N ILE A 5 10.05 -1.51 -32.02
CA ILE A 5 8.90 -1.62 -32.94
C ILE A 5 7.67 -2.18 -32.21
N ALA A 6 7.85 -3.17 -31.33
CA ALA A 6 6.74 -3.80 -30.62
C ALA A 6 5.98 -2.82 -29.71
N ARG A 7 6.67 -1.82 -29.17
CA ARG A 7 6.01 -0.75 -28.37
C ARG A 7 5.16 0.18 -29.22
N ILE A 8 5.60 0.47 -30.44
CA ILE A 8 4.83 1.30 -31.39
C ILE A 8 3.59 0.53 -31.80
N GLU A 9 3.76 -0.72 -32.24
CA GLU A 9 2.66 -1.61 -32.61
C GLU A 9 1.62 -1.73 -31.49
N ALA A 10 2.06 -2.00 -30.27
CA ALA A 10 1.16 -2.07 -29.11
C ALA A 10 0.44 -0.74 -28.79
N ALA A 11 1.05 0.40 -29.08
CA ALA A 11 0.41 1.70 -28.87
C ALA A 11 -0.65 1.98 -29.94
N VAL A 12 -0.34 1.70 -31.21
CA VAL A 12 -1.28 1.84 -32.32
C VAL A 12 -2.44 0.85 -32.18
N THR A 13 -2.19 -0.41 -31.80
CA THR A 13 -3.23 -1.42 -31.55
C THR A 13 -4.22 -0.95 -30.48
N ARG A 14 -3.73 -0.32 -29.41
CA ARG A 14 -4.64 0.23 -28.38
C ARG A 14 -5.51 1.36 -28.92
N ALA A 15 -4.94 2.27 -29.70
CA ALA A 15 -5.71 3.35 -30.31
C ALA A 15 -6.73 2.82 -31.31
N ALA A 16 -6.38 1.83 -32.12
CA ALA A 16 -7.28 1.18 -33.07
C ALA A 16 -8.48 0.51 -32.39
N ARG A 17 -8.25 -0.18 -31.27
CA ARG A 17 -9.32 -0.82 -30.48
C ARG A 17 -10.34 0.19 -29.90
N GLU A 18 -9.90 1.38 -29.51
CA GLU A 18 -10.81 2.39 -28.98
C GLU A 18 -11.77 2.96 -30.04
N VAL A 19 -11.40 2.89 -31.31
CA VAL A 19 -12.24 3.33 -32.44
C VAL A 19 -12.88 2.17 -33.20
N ALA A 20 -12.81 0.95 -32.65
CA ALA A 20 -13.30 -0.28 -33.27
C ALA A 20 -12.80 -0.49 -34.71
N CYS A 21 -11.53 -0.16 -34.94
CA CYS A 21 -10.84 -0.44 -36.21
C CYS A 21 -10.42 -1.93 -36.22
N ASP A 22 -11.04 -2.74 -37.06
CA ASP A 22 -10.88 -4.20 -37.12
C ASP A 22 -9.78 -4.69 -38.08
N ASP A 23 -8.87 -3.81 -38.51
CA ASP A 23 -7.73 -4.21 -39.32
C ASP A 23 -6.58 -4.74 -38.46
N PRO A 24 -6.35 -6.06 -38.39
CA PRO A 24 -5.33 -6.66 -37.53
C PRO A 24 -3.90 -6.38 -38.00
N ASP A 25 -3.70 -6.08 -39.28
CA ASP A 25 -2.38 -5.90 -39.88
C ASP A 25 -1.92 -4.43 -39.85
N MET A 26 -2.86 -3.51 -39.68
CA MET A 26 -2.61 -2.07 -39.69
C MET A 26 -1.57 -1.63 -38.63
N PRO A 27 -1.63 -2.07 -37.36
CA PRO A 27 -0.66 -1.63 -36.36
C PRO A 27 0.78 -2.02 -36.71
N GLY A 28 0.96 -3.23 -37.21
CA GLY A 28 2.26 -3.73 -37.67
C GLY A 28 2.78 -2.96 -38.89
N THR A 29 1.90 -2.63 -39.82
CA THR A 29 2.24 -1.84 -41.03
C THR A 29 2.70 -0.44 -40.66
N VAL A 30 1.98 0.25 -39.77
CA VAL A 30 2.35 1.58 -39.28
C VAL A 30 3.66 1.52 -38.50
N ALA A 31 3.84 0.55 -37.61
CA ALA A 31 5.05 0.41 -36.82
C ALA A 31 6.29 0.16 -37.70
N LYS A 32 6.15 -0.62 -38.76
CA LYS A 32 7.20 -0.85 -39.76
C LYS A 32 7.52 0.42 -40.57
N ALA A 33 6.51 1.15 -41.01
CA ALA A 33 6.70 2.41 -41.74
C ALA A 33 7.42 3.46 -40.89
N VAL A 34 7.16 3.52 -39.60
CA VAL A 34 7.88 4.38 -38.65
C VAL A 34 9.34 3.91 -38.49
N ALA A 35 9.57 2.62 -38.41
CA ALA A 35 10.91 2.05 -38.30
C ALA A 35 11.77 2.34 -39.55
N ASP A 36 11.16 2.26 -40.73
CA ASP A 36 11.81 2.54 -42.01
C ASP A 36 12.14 4.05 -42.15
N ALA A 37 11.27 4.93 -41.61
CA ALA A 37 11.47 6.37 -41.66
C ALA A 37 12.56 6.88 -40.69
N LEU A 38 12.61 6.35 -39.47
CA LEU A 38 13.55 6.81 -38.44
C LEU A 38 14.87 6.03 -38.39
N GLY A 39 14.94 4.91 -39.09
CA GLY A 39 16.08 3.98 -39.03
C GLY A 39 16.14 3.22 -37.70
N ARG A 40 17.01 2.19 -37.64
CA ARG A 40 17.19 1.36 -36.43
C ARG A 40 18.27 1.99 -35.52
N GLY A 41 17.93 3.09 -34.86
CA GLY A 41 18.87 3.80 -33.99
C GLY A 41 18.24 4.25 -32.66
N ILE A 42 18.93 5.17 -32.01
CA ILE A 42 18.41 5.87 -30.84
C ILE A 42 17.70 7.11 -31.36
N ALA A 43 16.38 7.22 -31.16
CA ALA A 43 15.61 8.41 -31.47
C ALA A 43 14.97 9.01 -30.23
N PRO A 44 14.77 10.34 -30.16
CA PRO A 44 13.92 10.97 -29.15
C PRO A 44 12.52 10.37 -29.19
N VAL A 45 11.88 10.28 -28.02
CA VAL A 45 10.52 9.71 -27.94
C VAL A 45 9.52 10.57 -28.71
N GLU A 46 9.72 11.87 -28.68
CA GLU A 46 8.90 12.86 -29.37
C GLU A 46 8.95 12.64 -30.91
N ASP A 47 10.13 12.47 -31.49
CA ASP A 47 10.29 12.23 -32.93
C ASP A 47 9.61 10.93 -33.38
N ILE A 48 9.70 9.88 -32.54
CA ILE A 48 9.00 8.61 -32.81
C ILE A 48 7.48 8.83 -32.81
N GLN A 49 6.98 9.58 -31.85
CA GLN A 49 5.55 9.84 -31.72
C GLN A 49 5.02 10.73 -32.87
N ASP A 50 5.77 11.76 -33.25
CA ASP A 50 5.42 12.62 -34.38
C ASP A 50 5.41 11.82 -35.70
N CYS A 51 6.36 10.92 -35.87
CA CYS A 51 6.39 10.04 -37.03
C CYS A 51 5.19 9.09 -37.06
N VAL A 52 4.77 8.52 -35.90
CA VAL A 52 3.55 7.68 -35.81
C VAL A 52 2.32 8.47 -36.23
N GLU A 53 2.16 9.70 -35.74
CA GLU A 53 1.04 10.58 -36.09
C GLU A 53 1.01 10.86 -37.59
N ALA A 54 2.16 11.19 -38.19
CA ALA A 54 2.27 11.42 -39.62
C ALA A 54 1.88 10.19 -40.45
N ARG A 55 2.37 9.01 -40.08
CA ARG A 55 2.06 7.76 -40.78
C ARG A 55 0.58 7.35 -40.68
N LEU A 56 -0.05 7.60 -39.52
CA LEU A 56 -1.49 7.37 -39.35
C LEU A 56 -2.31 8.32 -40.25
N GLY A 57 -1.92 9.59 -40.33
CA GLY A 57 -2.58 10.57 -41.20
C GLY A 57 -2.40 10.25 -42.69
N GLU A 58 -1.17 9.88 -43.14
CA GLU A 58 -0.89 9.47 -44.51
C GLU A 58 -1.68 8.23 -44.93
N ALA A 59 -1.97 7.33 -43.99
CA ALA A 59 -2.78 6.15 -44.21
C ALA A 59 -4.30 6.41 -44.17
N GLY A 60 -4.73 7.66 -43.94
CA GLY A 60 -6.16 8.05 -43.83
C GLY A 60 -6.85 7.51 -42.57
N LEU A 61 -6.08 7.19 -41.53
CA LEU A 61 -6.54 6.63 -40.26
C LEU A 61 -6.77 7.73 -39.20
N ASP A 62 -7.51 8.80 -39.59
CA ASP A 62 -7.68 10.01 -38.80
C ASP A 62 -8.29 9.77 -37.41
N ASP A 63 -9.23 8.83 -37.27
CA ASP A 63 -9.82 8.50 -35.99
C ASP A 63 -8.83 7.81 -35.06
N VAL A 64 -8.01 6.90 -35.59
CA VAL A 64 -6.92 6.24 -34.84
C VAL A 64 -5.86 7.27 -34.44
N ALA A 65 -5.49 8.16 -35.35
CA ALA A 65 -4.53 9.24 -35.09
C ALA A 65 -5.01 10.16 -33.97
N ARG A 66 -6.30 10.55 -33.98
CA ARG A 66 -6.91 11.39 -32.93
C ARG A 66 -6.82 10.74 -31.56
N VAL A 67 -7.19 9.45 -31.44
CA VAL A 67 -7.10 8.71 -30.18
C VAL A 67 -5.65 8.57 -29.71
N TYR A 68 -4.73 8.31 -30.64
CA TYR A 68 -3.30 8.21 -30.36
C TYR A 68 -2.74 9.55 -29.81
N ILE A 69 -3.08 10.69 -30.41
CA ILE A 69 -2.67 12.03 -29.97
C ILE A 69 -3.20 12.32 -28.56
N ILE A 70 -4.49 12.07 -28.31
CA ILE A 70 -5.09 12.28 -26.99
C ILE A 70 -4.40 11.39 -25.93
N TYR A 71 -4.12 10.12 -26.25
CA TYR A 71 -3.40 9.22 -25.35
C TYR A 71 -1.97 9.73 -25.07
N ARG A 72 -1.26 10.19 -26.09
CA ARG A 72 0.08 10.79 -25.97
C ARG A 72 0.05 11.99 -25.02
N GLN A 73 -0.87 12.93 -25.24
CA GLN A 73 -1.02 14.12 -24.41
C GLN A 73 -1.28 13.77 -22.94
N ARG A 74 -2.26 12.91 -22.66
CA ARG A 74 -2.55 12.44 -21.31
C ARG A 74 -1.34 11.82 -20.63
N ARG A 75 -0.54 11.05 -21.37
CA ARG A 75 0.70 10.46 -20.86
C ARG A 75 1.77 11.49 -20.56
N ALA A 76 1.88 12.55 -21.37
CA ALA A 76 2.80 13.66 -21.12
C ALA A 76 2.39 14.45 -19.87
N GLU A 77 1.12 14.79 -19.74
CA GLU A 77 0.56 15.45 -18.56
C GLU A 77 0.81 14.64 -17.27
N LEU A 78 0.58 13.32 -17.32
CA LEU A 78 0.86 12.42 -16.19
C LEU A 78 2.36 12.38 -15.83
N ARG A 79 3.26 12.38 -16.82
CA ARG A 79 4.71 12.43 -16.56
C ARG A 79 5.08 13.73 -15.87
N THR A 80 4.56 14.87 -16.37
CA THR A 80 4.79 16.19 -15.78
C THR A 80 4.26 16.25 -14.34
N ALA A 81 3.04 15.79 -14.10
CA ALA A 81 2.46 15.76 -12.76
C ALA A 81 3.28 14.89 -11.78
N LYS A 82 3.76 13.72 -12.24
CA LYS A 82 4.64 12.85 -11.42
C LYS A 82 6.01 13.48 -11.18
N ALA A 83 6.56 14.20 -12.17
CA ALA A 83 7.82 14.92 -12.01
C ALA A 83 7.71 16.01 -10.93
N LEU A 84 6.57 16.70 -10.85
CA LEU A 84 6.29 17.68 -9.79
C LEU A 84 6.23 17.03 -8.38
N LEU A 85 5.85 15.76 -8.29
CA LEU A 85 5.91 15.00 -7.04
C LEU A 85 7.34 14.61 -6.65
N GLY A 86 8.32 14.77 -7.53
CA GLY A 86 9.71 14.38 -7.30
C GLY A 86 9.94 12.86 -7.26
N VAL A 87 8.96 12.05 -7.71
CA VAL A 87 9.03 10.59 -7.68
C VAL A 87 9.40 10.03 -9.04
N ARG A 88 10.42 9.18 -9.09
CA ARG A 88 10.74 8.36 -10.26
C ARG A 88 9.81 7.15 -10.28
N ASP A 89 8.86 7.11 -11.21
CA ASP A 89 7.89 6.01 -11.33
C ASP A 89 8.23 5.08 -12.49
N GLU A 90 8.92 4.00 -12.19
CA GLU A 90 9.32 2.96 -13.14
C GLU A 90 8.17 1.98 -13.44
N LEU A 91 7.22 1.84 -12.52
CA LEU A 91 6.12 0.88 -12.60
C LEU A 91 4.92 1.43 -13.40
N LYS A 92 4.97 2.69 -13.84
CA LYS A 92 3.91 3.36 -14.62
C LYS A 92 2.55 3.35 -13.91
N LEU A 93 2.57 3.56 -12.60
CA LEU A 93 1.39 3.59 -11.74
C LEU A 93 0.48 4.79 -12.08
N SER A 94 -0.74 4.80 -11.53
CA SER A 94 -1.60 5.98 -11.57
C SER A 94 -1.02 7.14 -10.75
N LEU A 95 -1.43 8.38 -11.04
CA LEU A 95 -0.99 9.53 -10.25
C LEU A 95 -1.40 9.39 -8.77
N ALA A 96 -2.62 8.91 -8.52
CA ALA A 96 -3.10 8.67 -7.16
C ALA A 96 -2.23 7.65 -6.41
N ALA A 97 -1.84 6.54 -7.07
CA ALA A 97 -0.95 5.54 -6.46
C ALA A 97 0.42 6.14 -6.14
N VAL A 98 1.03 6.90 -7.07
CA VAL A 98 2.33 7.55 -6.83
C VAL A 98 2.24 8.55 -5.68
N THR A 99 1.14 9.31 -5.59
CA THR A 99 0.92 10.24 -4.47
C THR A 99 0.87 9.51 -3.14
N VAL A 100 0.11 8.41 -3.06
CA VAL A 100 0.01 7.60 -1.84
C VAL A 100 1.37 6.96 -1.48
N LEU A 101 2.09 6.45 -2.48
CA LEU A 101 3.42 5.88 -2.24
C LEU A 101 4.39 6.93 -1.71
N ARG A 102 4.41 8.12 -2.30
CA ARG A 102 5.23 9.24 -1.83
C ARG A 102 4.94 9.59 -0.37
N GLU A 103 3.68 9.76 -0.03
CA GLU A 103 3.29 10.27 1.30
C GLU A 103 3.46 9.23 2.42
N ARG A 104 3.48 7.92 2.09
CA ARG A 104 3.39 6.87 3.12
C ARG A 104 4.45 5.78 3.05
N TYR A 105 5.03 5.51 1.90
CA TYR A 105 5.78 4.27 1.68
C TYR A 105 7.21 4.48 1.22
N LEU A 106 7.45 5.50 0.39
CA LEU A 106 8.80 5.79 -0.09
C LEU A 106 9.66 6.34 1.06
N LEU A 107 10.92 5.91 1.08
CA LEU A 107 11.91 6.52 1.95
C LEU A 107 12.16 7.96 1.52
N HIS A 108 12.40 8.83 2.49
CA HIS A 108 12.70 10.24 2.27
C HIS A 108 14.10 10.59 2.78
N ASP A 109 14.73 11.55 2.12
CA ASP A 109 15.98 12.14 2.58
C ASP A 109 15.73 13.14 3.75
N GLU A 110 16.82 13.70 4.29
CA GLU A 110 16.74 14.69 5.37
C GLU A 110 15.96 15.95 5.00
N GLN A 111 15.79 16.24 3.72
CA GLN A 111 15.02 17.35 3.19
C GLN A 111 13.55 16.99 2.91
N GLY A 112 13.12 15.77 3.24
CA GLY A 112 11.76 15.29 3.02
C GLY A 112 11.42 14.98 1.56
N ARG A 113 12.43 14.79 0.70
CA ARG A 113 12.25 14.41 -0.71
C ARG A 113 12.33 12.89 -0.85
N PRO A 114 11.59 12.29 -1.81
CA PRO A 114 11.70 10.86 -2.08
C PRO A 114 13.14 10.44 -2.39
N ALA A 115 13.68 9.53 -1.59
CA ALA A 115 15.04 9.01 -1.73
C ALA A 115 15.11 7.74 -2.60
N GLU A 116 13.96 7.16 -2.92
CA GLU A 116 13.85 5.95 -3.75
C GLU A 116 12.75 6.10 -4.81
N SER A 117 12.83 5.30 -5.87
CA SER A 117 11.79 5.17 -6.90
C SER A 117 10.73 4.14 -6.50
N THR A 118 9.63 4.08 -7.26
CA THR A 118 8.60 3.04 -7.08
C THR A 118 9.16 1.63 -7.28
N GLY A 119 10.12 1.45 -8.20
CA GLY A 119 10.79 0.17 -8.40
C GLY A 119 11.75 -0.17 -7.26
N GLU A 120 12.54 0.78 -6.78
CA GLU A 120 13.46 0.60 -5.66
C GLU A 120 12.74 0.24 -4.35
N LEU A 121 11.54 0.78 -4.09
CA LEU A 121 10.67 0.36 -3.00
C LEU A 121 10.35 -1.14 -3.07
N MET A 122 9.95 -1.63 -4.26
CA MET A 122 9.64 -3.05 -4.45
C MET A 122 10.89 -3.93 -4.26
N ASP A 123 12.03 -3.50 -4.78
CA ASP A 123 13.30 -4.23 -4.62
C ASP A 123 13.78 -4.25 -3.16
N ARG A 124 13.63 -3.14 -2.43
CA ARG A 124 13.96 -3.06 -1.01
C ARG A 124 13.12 -4.04 -0.21
N SER A 125 11.82 -4.07 -0.47
CA SER A 125 10.89 -4.99 0.19
C SER A 125 11.20 -6.44 -0.14
N ALA A 126 11.46 -6.74 -1.41
CA ALA A 126 11.84 -8.08 -1.86
C ALA A 126 13.13 -8.59 -1.21
N ARG A 127 14.18 -7.74 -1.18
CA ARG A 127 15.46 -8.10 -0.54
C ARG A 127 15.32 -8.34 0.96
N CYS A 128 14.56 -7.50 1.64
CA CYS A 128 14.36 -7.62 3.08
C CYS A 128 13.67 -8.95 3.45
N VAL A 129 12.61 -9.31 2.72
CA VAL A 129 11.89 -10.56 2.97
C VAL A 129 12.74 -11.77 2.57
N ALA A 130 13.41 -11.71 1.43
CA ALA A 130 14.24 -12.81 0.93
C ALA A 130 15.46 -13.11 1.80
N ALA A 131 15.92 -12.17 2.63
CA ALA A 131 17.03 -12.41 3.56
C ALA A 131 16.75 -13.57 4.54
N ALA A 132 15.49 -13.85 4.84
CA ALA A 132 15.10 -14.98 5.68
C ALA A 132 15.42 -16.35 5.04
N GLU A 133 15.48 -16.44 3.72
CA GLU A 133 15.72 -17.68 2.98
C GLU A 133 17.13 -18.24 3.23
N ASP A 134 18.10 -17.40 3.58
CA ASP A 134 19.44 -17.84 3.93
C ASP A 134 19.49 -18.69 5.20
N GLN A 135 18.44 -18.65 6.04
CA GLN A 135 18.32 -19.52 7.20
C GLN A 135 17.99 -20.98 6.82
N TYR A 136 17.35 -21.16 5.65
CA TYR A 136 16.95 -22.49 5.14
C TYR A 136 17.97 -23.01 4.12
N GLU A 137 18.43 -22.17 3.21
CA GLU A 137 19.41 -22.48 2.16
C GLU A 137 20.42 -21.34 2.06
N PRO A 138 21.62 -21.47 2.65
CA PRO A 138 22.65 -20.43 2.66
C PRO A 138 22.99 -19.95 1.23
N GLY A 139 22.93 -18.64 1.00
CA GLY A 139 23.21 -17.99 -0.28
C GLY A 139 22.03 -17.96 -1.24
N SER A 140 20.85 -18.43 -0.84
CA SER A 140 19.64 -18.43 -1.70
C SER A 140 18.91 -17.09 -1.73
N SER A 141 19.14 -16.19 -0.78
CA SER A 141 18.45 -14.92 -0.61
C SER A 141 18.44 -14.07 -1.89
N ARG A 142 19.55 -14.03 -2.64
CA ARG A 142 19.64 -13.28 -3.89
C ARG A 142 18.63 -13.80 -4.95
N ARG A 143 18.57 -15.12 -5.15
CA ARG A 143 17.65 -15.76 -6.08
C ARG A 143 16.19 -15.50 -5.72
N TRP A 144 15.87 -15.57 -4.43
CA TRP A 144 14.53 -15.29 -3.94
C TRP A 144 14.18 -13.81 -4.03
N ALA A 145 15.12 -12.91 -3.74
CA ALA A 145 14.91 -11.48 -3.92
C ALA A 145 14.55 -11.11 -5.38
N GLU A 146 15.22 -11.70 -6.36
CA GLU A 146 14.92 -11.49 -7.79
C GLU A 146 13.51 -11.99 -8.14
N ARG A 147 13.09 -13.15 -7.62
CA ARG A 147 11.75 -13.70 -7.83
C ARG A 147 10.67 -12.82 -7.17
N PHE A 148 10.87 -12.43 -5.92
CA PHE A 148 9.93 -11.57 -5.21
C PHE A 148 9.84 -10.18 -5.84
N ALA A 149 10.98 -9.60 -6.24
CA ALA A 149 10.99 -8.33 -6.95
C ALA A 149 10.19 -8.38 -8.26
N THR A 150 10.29 -9.49 -9.01
CA THR A 150 9.52 -9.69 -10.24
C THR A 150 8.01 -9.66 -9.96
N LEU A 151 7.54 -10.41 -8.96
CA LEU A 151 6.11 -10.43 -8.60
C LEU A 151 5.61 -9.05 -8.16
N LEU A 152 6.40 -8.34 -7.36
CA LEU A 152 6.04 -7.01 -6.87
C LEU A 152 6.05 -5.96 -7.98
N ARG A 153 7.06 -5.95 -8.84
CA ARG A 153 7.19 -5.01 -9.96
C ARG A 153 6.13 -5.21 -11.03
N ASN A 154 5.72 -6.46 -11.25
CA ASN A 154 4.62 -6.79 -12.17
C ASN A 154 3.23 -6.53 -11.56
N LEU A 155 3.16 -6.14 -10.29
CA LEU A 155 1.91 -5.96 -9.54
C LEU A 155 1.06 -7.24 -9.45
N GLU A 156 1.70 -8.41 -9.48
CA GLU A 156 1.07 -9.72 -9.31
C GLU A 156 0.85 -10.03 -7.83
N PHE A 157 1.64 -9.42 -6.96
CA PHE A 157 1.53 -9.52 -5.50
C PHE A 157 1.79 -8.15 -4.85
N LEU A 158 1.07 -7.84 -3.78
CA LEU A 158 1.31 -6.67 -2.94
C LEU A 158 1.32 -7.09 -1.47
N PRO A 159 2.42 -6.88 -0.73
CA PRO A 159 2.49 -7.20 0.68
C PRO A 159 1.68 -6.20 1.52
N ASN A 160 1.56 -6.46 2.82
CA ASN A 160 0.92 -5.54 3.74
C ASN A 160 1.68 -4.21 3.83
N SER A 161 0.98 -3.16 4.27
CA SER A 161 1.55 -1.81 4.41
C SER A 161 2.82 -1.75 5.25
N PRO A 162 2.91 -2.36 6.45
CA PRO A 162 4.15 -2.35 7.24
C PRO A 162 5.36 -2.95 6.53
N THR A 163 5.17 -4.00 5.73
CA THR A 163 6.27 -4.56 4.92
C THR A 163 6.78 -3.53 3.92
N LEU A 164 5.91 -2.84 3.19
CA LEU A 164 6.34 -1.79 2.24
C LEU A 164 7.00 -0.60 2.96
N MET A 165 6.47 -0.21 4.12
CA MET A 165 6.98 0.94 4.87
C MET A 165 8.35 0.67 5.52
N ASN A 166 8.47 -0.48 6.19
CA ASN A 166 9.54 -0.72 7.15
C ASN A 166 10.61 -1.72 6.68
N SER A 167 10.45 -2.35 5.51
CA SER A 167 11.46 -3.25 4.96
C SER A 167 12.81 -2.53 4.80
N GLY A 168 13.87 -3.10 5.36
CA GLY A 168 15.22 -2.55 5.25
C GLY A 168 15.42 -1.22 5.98
N THR A 169 14.54 -0.86 6.91
CA THR A 169 14.72 0.26 7.84
C THR A 169 15.11 -0.27 9.23
N ASP A 170 15.60 0.61 10.10
CA ASP A 170 15.97 0.25 11.48
C ASP A 170 14.77 -0.24 12.31
N LEU A 171 13.56 0.19 11.96
CA LEU A 171 12.33 -0.27 12.62
C LEU A 171 12.05 -1.75 12.37
N GLY A 172 12.27 -2.25 11.14
CA GLY A 172 12.18 -3.66 10.77
C GLY A 172 10.85 -4.35 11.02
N LEU A 173 9.76 -3.62 11.31
CA LEU A 173 8.45 -4.17 11.63
C LEU A 173 7.70 -4.52 10.34
N LEU A 174 7.64 -5.80 9.99
CA LEU A 174 7.00 -6.27 8.77
C LEU A 174 5.56 -6.76 8.96
N ALA A 175 5.15 -7.09 10.20
CA ALA A 175 3.80 -7.54 10.50
C ALA A 175 2.86 -6.35 10.73
N GLY A 176 1.61 -6.50 10.27
CA GLY A 176 0.59 -5.45 10.39
C GLY A 176 -0.36 -5.61 11.58
N CYS A 177 -0.44 -6.82 12.16
CA CYS A 177 -1.41 -7.15 13.21
C CYS A 177 -0.76 -7.99 14.29
N PHE A 178 -1.04 -7.64 15.57
CA PHE A 178 -0.49 -8.29 16.75
C PHE A 178 -1.62 -8.61 17.73
N VAL A 179 -1.64 -9.81 18.26
CA VAL A 179 -2.56 -10.20 19.33
C VAL A 179 -1.77 -10.25 20.64
N LEU A 180 -2.18 -9.43 21.60
CA LEU A 180 -1.51 -9.30 22.88
C LEU A 180 -2.34 -9.99 23.99
N PRO A 181 -1.74 -10.91 24.76
CA PRO A 181 -2.43 -11.55 25.88
C PRO A 181 -2.61 -10.56 27.04
N ILE A 182 -3.73 -10.69 27.75
CA ILE A 182 -4.02 -9.93 28.98
C ILE A 182 -4.40 -10.93 30.06
N GLU A 183 -3.62 -10.93 31.15
CA GLU A 183 -3.92 -11.73 32.34
C GLU A 183 -4.68 -10.90 33.37
N ASP A 184 -5.37 -11.57 34.29
CA ASP A 184 -6.21 -10.96 35.32
C ASP A 184 -5.40 -10.32 36.47
N SER A 185 -4.52 -9.40 36.10
CA SER A 185 -3.75 -8.56 37.03
C SER A 185 -3.54 -7.15 36.47
N LEU A 186 -3.55 -6.14 37.33
CA LEU A 186 -3.28 -4.76 36.91
C LEU A 186 -1.93 -4.62 36.25
N GLN A 187 -0.92 -5.34 36.74
CA GLN A 187 0.42 -5.29 36.16
C GLN A 187 0.41 -5.78 34.70
N SER A 188 -0.22 -6.92 34.40
CA SER A 188 -0.36 -7.43 33.03
C SER A 188 -1.16 -6.46 32.16
N ILE A 189 -2.28 -5.95 32.64
CA ILE A 189 -3.14 -5.02 31.90
C ILE A 189 -2.35 -3.80 31.45
N PHE A 190 -1.62 -3.14 32.37
CA PHE A 190 -0.87 -1.92 32.02
C PHE A 190 0.41 -2.22 31.23
N ALA A 191 1.08 -3.35 31.47
CA ALA A 191 2.23 -3.76 30.66
C ALA A 191 1.82 -4.00 29.21
N THR A 192 0.70 -4.71 28.98
CA THR A 192 0.15 -4.94 27.65
C THR A 192 -0.28 -3.62 26.97
N LEU A 193 -0.84 -2.67 27.72
CA LEU A 193 -1.17 -1.35 27.18
C LEU A 193 0.10 -0.58 26.71
N GLY A 194 1.20 -0.67 27.47
CA GLY A 194 2.48 -0.10 27.09
C GLY A 194 3.04 -0.74 25.80
N GLN A 195 3.04 -2.06 25.74
CA GLN A 195 3.46 -2.81 24.53
C GLN A 195 2.60 -2.44 23.30
N ALA A 196 1.29 -2.27 23.50
CA ALA A 196 0.38 -1.84 22.45
C ALA A 196 0.72 -0.45 21.94
N ALA A 197 1.07 0.48 22.81
CA ALA A 197 1.46 1.83 22.42
C ALA A 197 2.72 1.83 21.55
N GLU A 198 3.72 1.00 21.86
CA GLU A 198 4.93 0.86 21.06
C GLU A 198 4.65 0.25 19.68
N LEU A 199 3.82 -0.81 19.61
CA LEU A 199 3.43 -1.41 18.34
C LEU A 199 2.63 -0.43 17.47
N GLN A 200 1.71 0.32 18.07
CA GLN A 200 0.91 1.32 17.35
C GLN A 200 1.77 2.49 16.87
N ARG A 201 2.77 2.90 17.65
CA ARG A 201 3.77 3.91 17.23
C ARG A 201 4.50 3.45 15.96
N ALA A 202 4.77 2.15 15.85
CA ALA A 202 5.40 1.56 14.68
C ALA A 202 4.42 1.30 13.50
N GLY A 203 3.15 1.67 13.62
CA GLY A 203 2.12 1.47 12.58
C GLY A 203 1.43 0.10 12.64
N GLY A 204 1.67 -0.73 13.66
CA GLY A 204 1.02 -2.02 13.86
C GLY A 204 -0.38 -1.90 14.41
N GLY A 205 -1.33 -2.71 13.92
CA GLY A 205 -2.64 -2.92 14.53
C GLY A 205 -2.55 -3.89 15.72
N THR A 206 -3.34 -3.66 16.77
CA THR A 206 -3.32 -4.50 17.97
C THR A 206 -4.68 -5.10 18.26
N GLY A 207 -4.68 -6.36 18.70
CA GLY A 207 -5.85 -7.07 19.19
C GLY A 207 -5.64 -7.57 20.62
N TYR A 208 -6.70 -7.68 21.39
CA TYR A 208 -6.64 -8.05 22.80
C TYR A 208 -7.70 -9.09 23.15
N ALA A 209 -7.34 -10.01 24.02
CA ALA A 209 -8.27 -10.98 24.62
C ALA A 209 -8.56 -10.61 26.08
N PHE A 210 -9.70 -9.99 26.34
CA PHE A 210 -10.14 -9.66 27.69
C PHE A 210 -10.88 -10.80 28.40
N SER A 211 -10.93 -11.99 27.81
CA SER A 211 -11.70 -13.15 28.29
C SER A 211 -11.20 -13.69 29.64
N HIS A 212 -9.94 -13.46 29.97
CA HIS A 212 -9.33 -13.94 31.22
C HIS A 212 -9.60 -13.00 32.40
N LEU A 213 -10.07 -11.78 32.15
CA LEU A 213 -10.36 -10.84 33.23
C LEU A 213 -11.62 -11.28 34.00
N ARG A 214 -11.57 -11.15 35.32
CA ARG A 214 -12.72 -11.40 36.19
C ARG A 214 -13.86 -10.45 35.88
N PRO A 215 -15.12 -10.87 36.07
CA PRO A 215 -16.29 -10.01 35.84
C PRO A 215 -16.37 -8.85 36.83
N ALA A 216 -17.14 -7.83 36.45
CA ALA A 216 -17.46 -6.73 37.34
C ALA A 216 -18.23 -7.24 38.58
N GLY A 217 -17.86 -6.74 39.77
CA GLY A 217 -18.46 -7.13 41.04
C GLY A 217 -17.74 -8.28 41.76
N ASP A 218 -16.84 -9.00 41.09
CA ASP A 218 -16.05 -10.04 41.75
C ASP A 218 -15.15 -9.46 42.84
N ARG A 219 -14.97 -10.21 43.94
CA ARG A 219 -14.14 -9.80 45.04
C ARG A 219 -12.66 -9.86 44.73
N VAL A 220 -11.97 -8.74 44.96
CA VAL A 220 -10.50 -8.66 44.82
C VAL A 220 -9.86 -9.08 46.16
N ALA A 221 -9.29 -10.26 46.23
CA ALA A 221 -8.75 -10.84 47.44
C ALA A 221 -7.64 -9.97 48.09
N SER A 222 -6.81 -9.31 47.31
CA SER A 222 -5.67 -8.52 47.78
C SER A 222 -6.08 -7.18 48.41
N THR A 223 -7.21 -6.62 48.04
CA THR A 223 -7.66 -5.28 48.52
C THR A 223 -8.99 -5.32 49.26
N GLY A 224 -9.70 -6.44 49.23
CA GLY A 224 -11.05 -6.55 49.79
C GLY A 224 -12.14 -5.78 49.02
N GLY A 225 -11.76 -5.11 47.93
CA GLY A 225 -12.67 -4.38 47.03
C GLY A 225 -13.36 -5.25 46.02
N THR A 226 -14.07 -4.61 45.09
CA THR A 226 -14.76 -5.25 43.97
C THR A 226 -14.09 -4.91 42.63
N ALA A 227 -14.05 -5.87 41.69
CA ALA A 227 -13.50 -5.70 40.38
C ALA A 227 -14.38 -4.81 39.50
N SER A 228 -13.76 -3.97 38.69
CA SER A 228 -14.46 -3.11 37.71
C SER A 228 -14.88 -3.84 36.44
N GLY A 229 -14.32 -5.03 36.22
CA GLY A 229 -14.59 -5.88 35.07
C GLY A 229 -13.91 -5.46 33.75
N PRO A 230 -14.00 -6.31 32.70
CA PRO A 230 -13.28 -6.11 31.45
C PRO A 230 -13.69 -4.83 30.69
N VAL A 231 -14.95 -4.39 30.81
CA VAL A 231 -15.46 -3.21 30.08
C VAL A 231 -14.75 -1.90 30.52
N SER A 232 -14.36 -1.81 31.78
CA SER A 232 -13.62 -0.63 32.28
C SER A 232 -12.23 -0.52 31.65
N PHE A 233 -11.52 -1.66 31.55
CA PHE A 233 -10.22 -1.71 30.90
C PHE A 233 -10.31 -1.53 29.39
N LEU A 234 -11.37 -2.04 28.77
CA LEU A 234 -11.64 -1.81 27.36
C LEU A 234 -11.75 -0.31 27.03
N ARG A 235 -12.46 0.44 27.87
CA ARG A 235 -12.56 1.91 27.73
C ARG A 235 -11.20 2.61 27.89
N LEU A 236 -10.37 2.11 28.82
CA LEU A 236 -9.02 2.62 29.01
C LEU A 236 -8.17 2.42 27.76
N TYR A 237 -8.19 1.22 27.16
CA TYR A 237 -7.45 0.90 25.94
C TYR A 237 -7.95 1.72 24.72
N ASP A 238 -9.26 1.92 24.62
CA ASP A 238 -9.84 2.77 23.55
C ASP A 238 -9.41 4.24 23.70
N SER A 239 -9.39 4.75 24.93
CA SER A 239 -8.92 6.11 25.21
C SER A 239 -7.43 6.29 24.94
N ALA A 240 -6.60 5.32 25.33
CA ALA A 240 -5.15 5.37 25.11
C ALA A 240 -4.77 5.40 23.62
N ARG A 241 -5.55 4.77 22.76
CA ARG A 241 -5.33 4.77 21.30
C ARG A 241 -5.38 6.17 20.68
N VAL A 242 -6.22 7.05 21.19
CA VAL A 242 -6.41 8.43 20.64
C VAL A 242 -5.15 9.28 20.73
N TRP A 243 -4.21 8.95 21.62
CA TRP A 243 -2.97 9.69 21.82
C TRP A 243 -1.84 9.31 20.86
N SER A 244 -2.02 8.28 20.02
CA SER A 244 -1.02 7.93 19.01
C SER A 244 -1.18 8.81 17.77
N PRO A 245 -0.16 9.58 17.35
CA PRO A 245 -0.21 10.41 16.12
C PRO A 245 -0.57 9.60 14.87
N TRP A 246 -0.24 8.33 14.84
CA TRP A 246 -0.53 7.40 13.74
C TRP A 246 -1.95 6.83 13.77
N ALA A 247 -2.61 6.85 14.94
CA ALA A 247 -4.03 6.49 15.05
C ALA A 247 -4.93 7.52 14.36
N VAL A 248 -4.51 8.77 14.27
CA VAL A 248 -5.22 9.85 13.56
C VAL A 248 -5.26 9.57 12.04
N ALA A 249 -4.28 8.84 11.50
CA ALA A 249 -4.27 8.44 10.10
C ALA A 249 -5.24 7.28 9.76
N GLY A 250 -6.00 6.78 10.72
CA GLY A 250 -7.02 5.74 10.52
C GLY A 250 -6.48 4.36 10.13
N VAL A 251 -5.19 4.08 10.40
CA VAL A 251 -4.48 2.91 9.84
C VAL A 251 -4.37 1.74 10.82
N ALA A 252 -4.54 1.97 12.13
CA ALA A 252 -4.40 0.89 13.12
C ALA A 252 -5.77 0.37 13.58
N PRO A 253 -6.31 -0.72 13.00
CA PRO A 253 -7.51 -1.34 13.53
C PRO A 253 -7.24 -1.97 14.89
N VAL A 254 -8.14 -1.75 15.84
CA VAL A 254 -8.14 -2.47 17.11
C VAL A 254 -9.19 -3.57 17.03
N TRP A 255 -8.75 -4.82 17.24
CA TRP A 255 -9.61 -5.97 17.32
C TRP A 255 -9.78 -6.37 18.77
N LEU A 256 -11.02 -6.56 19.17
CA LEU A 256 -11.38 -6.99 20.51
C LEU A 256 -12.02 -8.36 20.46
N CYS A 257 -11.49 -9.31 21.24
CA CYS A 257 -12.10 -10.60 21.45
C CYS A 257 -12.60 -10.71 22.89
N LEU A 258 -13.90 -10.92 23.05
CA LEU A 258 -14.55 -11.27 24.30
C LEU A 258 -15.23 -12.63 24.08
N MET A 259 -14.64 -13.72 24.61
CA MET A 259 -15.35 -14.98 24.68
C MET A 259 -16.39 -14.91 25.80
N CYS A 260 -17.66 -15.14 25.49
CA CYS A 260 -18.77 -15.13 26.44
C CYS A 260 -18.75 -16.33 27.41
N ARG A 261 -17.78 -16.40 28.31
CA ARG A 261 -17.88 -17.21 29.54
C ARG A 261 -18.31 -16.38 30.75
N THR A 262 -18.38 -15.09 30.61
CA THR A 262 -18.66 -14.12 31.66
C THR A 262 -20.03 -13.48 31.41
N ARG A 263 -20.92 -13.47 32.44
CA ARG A 263 -22.15 -12.64 32.38
C ARG A 263 -21.76 -11.16 32.18
N ILE A 264 -21.80 -10.71 30.95
CA ILE A 264 -21.66 -9.28 30.62
C ILE A 264 -23.07 -8.73 30.53
N SER A 265 -23.47 -7.95 31.52
CA SER A 265 -24.58 -7.01 31.33
C SER A 265 -24.09 -5.96 30.35
N VAL A 266 -24.56 -6.06 29.10
CA VAL A 266 -24.34 -5.01 28.09
C VAL A 266 -25.13 -3.79 28.54
N ILE A 267 -24.50 -2.86 29.25
CA ILE A 267 -25.02 -1.53 29.41
C ILE A 267 -24.81 -0.85 28.05
N SER A 268 -25.87 -0.85 27.23
CA SER A 268 -25.91 -0.02 26.02
C SER A 268 -25.76 1.43 26.42
N SER A 269 -24.57 1.99 26.23
CA SER A 269 -24.39 3.43 26.32
C SER A 269 -25.23 4.07 25.21
N PRO A 270 -25.99 5.14 25.50
CA PRO A 270 -26.73 5.86 24.45
C PRO A 270 -25.76 6.34 23.37
N PRO A 271 -26.20 6.38 22.09
CA PRO A 271 -25.35 6.89 21.01
C PRO A 271 -24.88 8.29 21.35
N ARG A 272 -23.57 8.52 21.30
CA ARG A 272 -23.00 9.87 21.45
C ARG A 272 -23.55 10.74 20.31
N PRO A 273 -23.95 11.97 20.60
CA PRO A 273 -24.33 12.93 19.55
C PRO A 273 -23.10 13.10 18.63
N ASN A 274 -23.34 12.98 17.33
CA ASN A 274 -22.41 13.02 16.20
C ASN A 274 -21.00 13.54 16.52
N PRO A 275 -19.96 12.69 16.48
CA PRO A 275 -18.59 13.16 16.46
C PRO A 275 -18.29 13.79 15.09
N PRO A 276 -17.35 14.74 15.00
CA PRO A 276 -16.93 15.33 13.72
C PRO A 276 -16.46 14.23 12.78
N ALA A 277 -16.62 14.42 11.47
CA ALA A 277 -16.52 13.45 10.38
C ALA A 277 -15.17 12.68 10.26
N SER A 278 -14.21 12.93 11.14
CA SER A 278 -12.89 12.27 11.19
C SER A 278 -12.79 11.04 12.10
N SER A 279 -13.82 10.74 12.90
CA SER A 279 -13.80 9.58 13.82
C SER A 279 -14.76 8.48 13.36
N ARG A 280 -14.43 7.74 12.30
CA ARG A 280 -15.20 6.54 11.93
C ARG A 280 -14.73 5.32 12.72
N ILE A 281 -15.50 4.98 13.72
CA ILE A 281 -16.05 3.68 14.12
C ILE A 281 -15.06 2.52 14.19
N SER A 282 -14.70 2.18 15.42
CA SER A 282 -14.32 0.84 15.81
C SER A 282 -15.55 -0.07 15.75
N THR A 283 -15.57 -1.00 14.81
CA THR A 283 -16.57 -2.06 14.75
C THR A 283 -16.21 -3.11 15.80
N TYR A 284 -16.97 -3.17 16.88
CA TYR A 284 -16.86 -4.26 17.85
C TYR A 284 -17.56 -5.49 17.27
N ARG A 285 -16.83 -6.58 17.05
CA ARG A 285 -17.42 -7.87 16.72
C ARG A 285 -17.37 -8.71 17.98
N LEU A 286 -18.55 -8.97 18.56
CA LEU A 286 -18.72 -10.00 19.58
C LEU A 286 -18.72 -11.36 18.86
N VAL A 287 -17.84 -12.24 19.26
CA VAL A 287 -17.81 -13.66 18.86
C VAL A 287 -18.09 -14.51 20.07
#